data_a40a870aa4e908f803d667c79f1f57dc
#
_entry.id   a40a870aa4e908f803d667c79f1f57dc
#
_cell.length_a   1.000
_cell.length_b   1.000
_cell.length_c   1.000
_cell.angle_alpha   90.00
_cell.angle_beta   90.00
_cell.angle_gamma   90.00
#
_symmetry.space_group_name_H-M   'P 1'
#
loop_
_entity.id
_entity.type
_entity.pdbx_description
1 polymer ?
#
loop_
_entity_poly.entity_id
_entity_poly.type
_entity_poly.pdbx_seq_one_letter_code
_entity_poly.pdbx_strand_id
1 'polypeptide(L)'
;MNKKIAIIGGGIFGTTIYILLKKKGIECSLFEKKNTLLSGASTNNLNRVHFGYHYPRDNLTAKQSYRGYLSFRNLYKKTLIQNFSNYYLIAKNSKVNLDKYIKFCKKNKLAFKKLNLKKLKFKSNKIEGGIQVKEPIYDWSLMKSEIQSLIKKFKKNNIYLNEEIKIINKEKKYKLITNRATYYYDIVIDASYDGSNSLIKKIIKPIKRKYQLVVIFEFKLKNFKKLGLALMDGKYFSFLPKGNYNNHLLYHVKYSVIKEKICNQFPSNWYKHNQYETTIKKSKKLIINDFKKYFPDLKIQLTGKKHLSPRVIPSNVEKTDRRVSKINEISKNYFQVFSAKIDHSVDIGLQLLKKIKKI
;
A
#
# COMPACT_ATOMS: atom_id res chain seq x y z
N MET A 1 19.51 -14.72 27.07
CA MET A 1 18.24 -15.44 26.76
C MET A 1 17.69 -14.91 25.46
N ASN A 2 17.40 -15.79 24.50
CA ASN A 2 16.80 -15.34 23.23
C ASN A 2 15.36 -14.87 23.48
N LYS A 3 15.08 -13.57 23.25
CA LYS A 3 13.74 -13.00 23.40
C LYS A 3 12.78 -13.58 22.38
N LYS A 4 11.59 -13.98 22.82
CA LYS A 4 10.50 -14.47 21.94
C LYS A 4 9.81 -13.27 21.29
N ILE A 5 9.69 -13.27 19.95
CA ILE A 5 9.13 -12.18 19.15
C ILE A 5 7.84 -12.64 18.45
N ALA A 6 6.75 -11.90 18.63
CA ALA A 6 5.53 -12.06 17.85
C ALA A 6 5.40 -10.95 16.79
N ILE A 7 5.03 -11.33 15.57
CA ILE A 7 4.66 -10.45 14.48
C ILE A 7 3.17 -10.68 14.18
N ILE A 8 2.38 -9.60 14.15
CA ILE A 8 0.94 -9.68 13.94
C ILE A 8 0.58 -9.08 12.58
N GLY A 9 -0.05 -9.88 11.73
CA GLY A 9 -0.46 -9.52 10.38
C GLY A 9 0.46 -10.04 9.29
N GLY A 10 -0.04 -10.96 8.47
CA GLY A 10 0.65 -11.59 7.33
C GLY A 10 0.62 -10.80 6.03
N GLY A 11 0.41 -9.46 6.09
CA GLY A 11 0.56 -8.55 4.96
C GLY A 11 2.02 -8.33 4.59
N ILE A 12 2.28 -7.48 3.58
CA ILE A 12 3.64 -7.23 3.07
C ILE A 12 4.61 -6.73 4.15
N PHE A 13 4.16 -5.93 5.10
CA PHE A 13 5.02 -5.45 6.19
C PHE A 13 5.39 -6.58 7.14
N GLY A 14 4.41 -7.33 7.66
CA GLY A 14 4.68 -8.42 8.59
C GLY A 14 5.51 -9.54 7.99
N THR A 15 5.21 -9.96 6.76
CA THR A 15 6.00 -10.98 6.05
C THR A 15 7.43 -10.52 5.76
N THR A 16 7.62 -9.24 5.37
CA THR A 16 8.95 -8.66 5.16
C THR A 16 9.76 -8.63 6.46
N ILE A 17 9.15 -8.19 7.56
CA ILE A 17 9.79 -8.17 8.88
C ILE A 17 10.18 -9.59 9.30
N TYR A 18 9.27 -10.56 9.14
CA TYR A 18 9.54 -11.98 9.42
C TYR A 18 10.75 -12.47 8.64
N ILE A 19 10.79 -12.27 7.32
CA ILE A 19 11.90 -12.68 6.46
C ILE A 19 13.22 -12.03 6.89
N LEU A 20 13.21 -10.73 7.21
CA LEU A 20 14.42 -10.01 7.61
C LEU A 20 14.98 -10.49 8.97
N LEU A 21 14.12 -10.77 9.94
CA LEU A 21 14.50 -11.34 11.23
C LEU A 21 15.07 -12.74 11.06
N LYS A 22 14.36 -13.63 10.35
CA LYS A 22 14.80 -15.00 10.07
C LYS A 22 16.13 -15.07 9.31
N LYS A 23 16.36 -14.16 8.33
CA LYS A 23 17.65 -14.04 7.63
C LYS A 23 18.82 -13.66 8.56
N LYS A 24 18.55 -13.12 9.75
CA LYS A 24 19.54 -12.78 10.77
C LYS A 24 19.59 -13.76 11.93
N GLY A 25 18.98 -14.96 11.76
CA GLY A 25 18.93 -16.00 12.79
C GLY A 25 18.04 -15.65 14.00
N ILE A 26 17.21 -14.58 13.90
CA ILE A 26 16.35 -14.17 15.00
C ILE A 26 15.02 -14.95 14.91
N GLU A 27 14.74 -15.76 15.93
CA GLU A 27 13.50 -16.53 16.00
C GLU A 27 12.29 -15.63 16.28
N CYS A 28 11.24 -15.82 15.48
CA CYS A 28 10.00 -15.07 15.60
C CYS A 28 8.80 -15.88 15.10
N SER A 29 7.62 -15.54 15.59
CA SER A 29 6.34 -16.11 15.16
C SER A 29 5.53 -15.07 14.39
N LEU A 30 4.87 -15.48 13.29
CA LEU A 30 3.99 -14.65 12.48
C LEU A 30 2.54 -15.14 12.58
N PHE A 31 1.64 -14.27 12.99
CA PHE A 31 0.20 -14.55 13.11
C PHE A 31 -0.59 -13.85 11.99
N GLU A 32 -1.42 -14.61 11.29
CA GLU A 32 -2.33 -14.09 10.26
C GLU A 32 -3.74 -14.66 10.45
N LYS A 33 -4.74 -13.76 10.50
CA LYS A 33 -6.14 -14.15 10.71
C LYS A 33 -6.78 -14.89 9.53
N LYS A 34 -6.20 -14.77 8.34
CA LYS A 34 -6.67 -15.43 7.12
C LYS A 34 -5.87 -16.71 6.84
N ASN A 35 -6.41 -17.54 5.95
CA ASN A 35 -5.78 -18.82 5.56
C ASN A 35 -4.56 -18.64 4.63
N THR A 36 -4.27 -17.43 4.17
CA THR A 36 -3.13 -17.16 3.29
C THR A 36 -2.49 -15.81 3.60
N LEU A 37 -1.17 -15.74 3.44
CA LEU A 37 -0.43 -14.48 3.51
C LEU A 37 -0.80 -13.56 2.35
N LEU A 38 -0.60 -12.24 2.53
CA LEU A 38 -0.81 -11.18 1.52
C LEU A 38 -2.25 -11.07 0.98
N SER A 39 -3.24 -11.64 1.63
CA SER A 39 -4.63 -11.65 1.17
C SER A 39 -5.43 -10.37 1.47
N GLY A 40 -4.84 -9.42 2.20
CA GLY A 40 -5.43 -8.13 2.54
C GLY A 40 -5.09 -7.01 1.54
N ALA A 41 -4.83 -5.80 2.06
CA ALA A 41 -4.50 -4.62 1.27
C ALA A 41 -3.23 -4.78 0.40
N SER A 42 -2.34 -5.73 0.71
CA SER A 42 -1.10 -5.99 -0.03
C SER A 42 -1.31 -6.44 -1.48
N THR A 43 -2.44 -7.07 -1.79
CA THR A 43 -2.81 -7.53 -3.14
C THR A 43 -4.18 -7.02 -3.58
N ASN A 44 -4.64 -5.92 -2.99
CA ASN A 44 -5.86 -5.21 -3.35
C ASN A 44 -5.59 -3.70 -3.37
N ASN A 45 -4.58 -3.28 -4.14
CA ASN A 45 -4.13 -1.88 -4.27
C ASN A 45 -3.69 -1.61 -5.72
N LEU A 46 -3.22 -0.40 -6.04
CA LEU A 46 -2.76 -0.02 -7.37
C LEU A 46 -1.39 -0.61 -7.76
N ASN A 47 -0.82 -1.51 -6.98
CA ASN A 47 0.45 -2.17 -7.26
C ASN A 47 1.66 -1.26 -7.62
N ARG A 48 1.56 0.03 -7.38
CA ARG A 48 2.64 0.99 -7.63
C ARG A 48 3.76 0.84 -6.60
N VAL A 49 5.01 0.88 -7.06
CA VAL A 49 6.19 1.02 -6.22
C VAL A 49 6.70 2.44 -6.38
N HIS A 50 6.40 3.29 -5.40
CA HIS A 50 6.56 4.73 -5.52
C HIS A 50 8.04 5.18 -5.48
N PHE A 51 8.42 6.06 -6.42
CA PHE A 51 9.68 6.80 -6.36
C PHE A 51 9.53 8.18 -5.70
N GLY A 52 8.30 8.60 -5.45
CA GLY A 52 8.02 9.90 -4.87
C GLY A 52 7.27 10.86 -5.80
N TYR A 53 7.14 10.58 -7.09
CA TYR A 53 6.45 11.46 -8.06
C TYR A 53 5.03 11.83 -7.67
N HIS A 54 4.37 10.96 -6.90
CA HIS A 54 2.96 11.11 -6.52
C HIS A 54 2.71 12.12 -5.39
N TYR A 55 3.77 12.74 -4.83
CA TYR A 55 3.67 13.58 -3.63
C TYR A 55 4.27 14.98 -3.81
N PRO A 56 3.79 15.78 -4.79
CA PRO A 56 4.39 17.09 -5.11
C PRO A 56 4.29 18.10 -3.97
N ARG A 57 3.46 17.84 -2.95
CA ARG A 57 3.23 18.72 -1.80
C ARG A 57 3.89 18.22 -0.50
N ASP A 58 4.59 17.05 -0.51
CA ASP A 58 5.28 16.51 0.68
C ASP A 58 6.61 15.85 0.35
N ASN A 59 7.69 16.61 0.52
CA ASN A 59 9.06 16.13 0.28
C ASN A 59 9.45 14.95 1.19
N LEU A 60 8.92 14.87 2.42
CA LEU A 60 9.26 13.77 3.33
C LEU A 60 8.72 12.43 2.79
N THR A 61 7.48 12.41 2.32
CA THR A 61 6.91 11.23 1.68
C THR A 61 7.66 10.87 0.39
N ALA A 62 8.02 11.87 -0.43
CA ALA A 62 8.78 11.64 -1.66
C ALA A 62 10.15 10.99 -1.36
N LYS A 63 10.90 11.54 -0.41
CA LYS A 63 12.21 10.99 0.00
C LYS A 63 12.10 9.59 0.61
N GLN A 64 11.09 9.35 1.48
CA GLN A 64 10.87 8.02 2.05
C GLN A 64 10.49 7.00 0.98
N SER A 65 9.65 7.38 0.00
CA SER A 65 9.28 6.50 -1.11
C SER A 65 10.50 6.10 -1.94
N TYR A 66 11.36 7.05 -2.30
CA TYR A 66 12.57 6.73 -3.07
C TYR A 66 13.52 5.79 -2.30
N ARG A 67 13.79 6.08 -1.02
CA ARG A 67 14.59 5.20 -0.15
C ARG A 67 13.93 3.82 0.00
N GLY A 68 12.61 3.82 0.20
CA GLY A 68 11.80 2.60 0.27
C GLY A 68 11.91 1.76 -0.99
N TYR A 69 11.82 2.39 -2.18
CA TYR A 69 12.01 1.69 -3.45
C TYR A 69 13.38 1.01 -3.54
N LEU A 70 14.46 1.68 -3.18
CA LEU A 70 15.80 1.10 -3.26
C LEU A 70 15.92 -0.17 -2.42
N SER A 71 15.45 -0.14 -1.18
CA SER A 71 15.45 -1.32 -0.30
C SER A 71 14.45 -2.39 -0.76
N PHE A 72 13.27 -2.00 -1.24
CA PHE A 72 12.26 -2.92 -1.78
C PHE A 72 12.79 -3.66 -3.01
N ARG A 73 13.42 -2.95 -3.94
CA ARG A 73 14.06 -3.53 -5.13
C ARG A 73 15.12 -4.57 -4.75
N ASN A 74 15.93 -4.30 -3.74
CA ASN A 74 16.97 -5.24 -3.32
C ASN A 74 16.41 -6.59 -2.84
N LEU A 75 15.26 -6.59 -2.18
CA LEU A 75 14.64 -7.82 -1.68
C LEU A 75 13.67 -8.47 -2.67
N TYR A 76 12.93 -7.65 -3.45
CA TYR A 76 11.80 -8.08 -4.27
C TYR A 76 11.96 -7.76 -5.77
N LYS A 77 13.19 -7.66 -6.29
CA LYS A 77 13.50 -7.32 -7.69
C LYS A 77 12.69 -8.14 -8.71
N LYS A 78 12.51 -9.44 -8.44
CA LYS A 78 11.82 -10.37 -9.34
C LYS A 78 10.32 -10.07 -9.51
N THR A 79 9.75 -9.28 -8.60
CA THR A 79 8.32 -8.91 -8.62
C THR A 79 8.04 -7.63 -9.39
N LEU A 80 9.09 -6.88 -9.75
CA LEU A 80 8.97 -5.55 -10.35
C LEU A 80 8.79 -5.63 -11.87
N ILE A 81 7.91 -4.78 -12.38
CA ILE A 81 7.61 -4.61 -13.80
C ILE A 81 7.80 -3.15 -14.16
N GLN A 82 8.64 -2.88 -15.19
CA GLN A 82 8.97 -1.53 -15.67
C GLN A 82 8.82 -1.37 -17.18
N ASN A 83 8.50 -2.44 -17.91
CA ASN A 83 8.43 -2.46 -19.38
C ASN A 83 7.10 -1.91 -19.91
N PHE A 84 6.70 -0.73 -19.46
CA PHE A 84 5.51 -0.03 -19.95
C PHE A 84 5.71 1.48 -19.93
N SER A 85 4.93 2.19 -20.77
CA SER A 85 4.90 3.66 -20.74
C SER A 85 4.16 4.14 -19.50
N ASN A 86 4.82 4.87 -18.62
CA ASN A 86 4.25 5.38 -17.38
C ASN A 86 4.30 6.91 -17.35
N TYR A 87 3.14 7.54 -17.26
CA TYR A 87 2.98 8.98 -17.37
C TYR A 87 2.34 9.57 -16.10
N TYR A 88 2.94 10.64 -15.60
CA TYR A 88 2.34 11.56 -14.65
C TYR A 88 1.88 12.79 -15.39
N LEU A 89 0.58 13.03 -15.40
CA LEU A 89 -0.08 14.07 -16.17
C LEU A 89 -0.69 15.10 -15.21
N ILE A 90 -0.52 16.37 -15.54
CA ILE A 90 -1.07 17.49 -14.77
C ILE A 90 -2.34 17.98 -15.47
N ALA A 91 -3.47 17.91 -14.77
CA ALA A 91 -4.72 18.47 -15.28
C ALA A 91 -4.71 19.99 -15.21
N LYS A 92 -5.43 20.68 -16.11
CA LYS A 92 -5.51 22.14 -16.12
C LYS A 92 -5.98 22.75 -14.79
N ASN A 93 -6.84 22.03 -14.04
CA ASN A 93 -7.36 22.45 -12.74
C ASN A 93 -6.68 21.71 -11.56
N SER A 94 -5.43 21.32 -11.72
CA SER A 94 -4.62 20.69 -10.66
C SER A 94 -4.27 21.69 -9.56
N LYS A 95 -4.07 21.16 -8.33
CA LYS A 95 -3.53 21.96 -7.22
C LYS A 95 -2.08 22.39 -7.43
N VAL A 96 -1.35 21.66 -8.28
CA VAL A 96 0.04 21.92 -8.65
C VAL A 96 0.10 22.00 -10.17
N ASN A 97 0.55 23.12 -10.73
CA ASN A 97 0.78 23.28 -12.17
C ASN A 97 2.06 22.55 -12.62
N LEU A 98 2.26 22.42 -13.93
CA LEU A 98 3.37 21.67 -14.52
C LEU A 98 4.73 22.18 -14.05
N ASP A 99 4.95 23.49 -13.99
CA ASP A 99 6.24 24.07 -13.62
C ASP A 99 6.61 23.79 -12.17
N LYS A 100 5.66 23.97 -11.25
CA LYS A 100 5.84 23.60 -9.83
C LYS A 100 6.13 22.10 -9.69
N TYR A 101 5.45 21.26 -10.48
CA TYR A 101 5.67 19.83 -10.46
C TYR A 101 7.06 19.45 -10.98
N ILE A 102 7.53 20.07 -12.06
CA ILE A 102 8.88 19.87 -12.59
C ILE A 102 9.95 20.34 -11.58
N LYS A 103 9.75 21.52 -10.97
CA LYS A 103 10.65 22.04 -9.90
C LYS A 103 10.72 21.05 -8.73
N PHE A 104 9.59 20.50 -8.31
CA PHE A 104 9.53 19.46 -7.28
C PHE A 104 10.33 18.20 -7.67
N CYS A 105 10.17 17.69 -8.89
CA CYS A 105 10.90 16.52 -9.37
C CYS A 105 12.41 16.78 -9.39
N LYS A 106 12.86 17.92 -9.89
CA LYS A 106 14.27 18.33 -9.90
C LYS A 106 14.84 18.43 -8.47
N LYS A 107 14.13 19.13 -7.56
CA LYS A 107 14.52 19.26 -6.13
C LYS A 107 14.71 17.91 -5.44
N ASN A 108 13.90 16.94 -5.77
CA ASN A 108 13.97 15.60 -5.17
C ASN A 108 14.83 14.62 -6.01
N LYS A 109 15.57 15.10 -7.01
CA LYS A 109 16.44 14.29 -7.90
C LYS A 109 15.70 13.11 -8.56
N LEU A 110 14.42 13.30 -8.90
CA LEU A 110 13.59 12.31 -9.57
C LEU A 110 13.82 12.40 -11.09
N ALA A 111 14.31 11.33 -11.70
CA ALA A 111 14.60 11.29 -13.13
C ALA A 111 13.32 11.22 -13.98
N PHE A 112 13.14 12.12 -14.93
CA PHE A 112 11.97 12.17 -15.80
C PHE A 112 12.30 12.72 -17.20
N LYS A 113 11.40 12.42 -18.16
CA LYS A 113 11.37 13.05 -19.47
C LYS A 113 10.10 13.92 -19.58
N LYS A 114 10.25 15.21 -19.90
CA LYS A 114 9.10 16.09 -20.15
C LYS A 114 8.34 15.58 -21.38
N LEU A 115 7.02 15.55 -21.31
CA LEU A 115 6.18 15.08 -22.40
C LEU A 115 5.95 16.16 -23.46
N ASN A 116 6.00 15.73 -24.71
CA ASN A 116 5.36 16.46 -25.80
C ASN A 116 3.97 15.85 -26.01
N LEU A 117 2.93 16.56 -25.59
CA LEU A 117 1.54 16.07 -25.64
C LEU A 117 1.09 15.76 -27.08
N LYS A 118 1.61 16.48 -28.09
CA LYS A 118 1.29 16.24 -29.51
C LYS A 118 1.77 14.88 -30.01
N LYS A 119 2.82 14.30 -29.38
CA LYS A 119 3.39 12.98 -29.73
C LYS A 119 2.74 11.82 -28.97
N LEU A 120 1.78 12.09 -28.08
CA LEU A 120 1.04 11.02 -27.39
C LEU A 120 0.04 10.36 -28.34
N LYS A 121 -0.06 9.02 -28.24
CA LYS A 121 -1.03 8.22 -29.02
C LYS A 121 -2.48 8.36 -28.54
N PHE A 122 -2.74 9.23 -27.57
CA PHE A 122 -4.05 9.58 -27.05
C PHE A 122 -4.10 11.10 -26.80
N LYS A 123 -5.27 11.68 -26.98
CA LYS A 123 -5.45 13.13 -26.87
C LYS A 123 -6.24 13.48 -25.62
N SER A 124 -5.97 14.65 -25.05
CA SER A 124 -6.78 15.26 -23.98
C SER A 124 -6.59 16.77 -23.97
N ASN A 125 -7.70 17.49 -24.10
CA ASN A 125 -7.73 18.97 -24.00
C ASN A 125 -7.76 19.45 -22.53
N LYS A 126 -7.86 18.54 -21.55
CA LYS A 126 -7.94 18.83 -20.11
C LYS A 126 -6.62 18.69 -19.38
N ILE A 127 -5.55 18.32 -20.10
CA ILE A 127 -4.20 18.16 -19.56
C ILE A 127 -3.36 19.37 -19.92
N GLU A 128 -2.69 19.96 -18.93
CA GLU A 128 -1.72 21.05 -19.09
C GLU A 128 -0.39 20.51 -19.61
N GLY A 129 0.06 19.37 -19.09
CA GLY A 129 1.33 18.76 -19.46
C GLY A 129 1.62 17.52 -18.64
N GLY A 130 2.85 17.05 -18.69
CA GLY A 130 3.23 15.88 -17.91
C GLY A 130 4.67 15.43 -18.12
N ILE A 131 4.98 14.33 -17.45
CA ILE A 131 6.29 13.68 -17.51
C ILE A 131 6.14 12.18 -17.75
N GLN A 132 7.11 11.59 -18.45
CA GLN A 132 7.29 10.15 -18.52
C GLN A 132 8.33 9.71 -17.50
N VAL A 133 8.06 8.62 -16.81
CA VAL A 133 8.90 8.10 -15.73
C VAL A 133 9.14 6.59 -15.88
N LYS A 134 10.20 6.09 -15.23
CA LYS A 134 10.51 4.65 -15.12
C LYS A 134 10.11 4.08 -13.76
N GLU A 135 9.03 4.58 -13.16
CA GLU A 135 8.53 4.09 -11.88
C GLU A 135 7.85 2.72 -12.08
N PRO A 136 8.26 1.67 -11.36
CA PRO A 136 7.72 0.33 -11.55
C PRO A 136 6.37 0.12 -10.86
N ILE A 137 5.74 -0.97 -11.26
CA ILE A 137 4.71 -1.65 -10.47
C ILE A 137 5.26 -2.98 -9.98
N TYR A 138 4.57 -3.63 -9.01
CA TYR A 138 4.83 -5.01 -8.67
C TYR A 138 3.67 -5.91 -9.08
N ASP A 139 3.98 -7.14 -9.43
CA ASP A 139 2.96 -8.16 -9.73
C ASP A 139 2.51 -8.83 -8.42
N TRP A 140 1.20 -8.88 -8.18
CA TRP A 140 0.65 -9.48 -6.96
C TRP A 140 0.93 -10.98 -6.84
N SER A 141 0.89 -11.70 -7.95
CA SER A 141 1.12 -13.15 -7.97
C SER A 141 2.59 -13.45 -7.76
N LEU A 142 3.48 -12.74 -8.47
CA LEU A 142 4.92 -12.87 -8.29
C LEU A 142 5.35 -12.48 -6.87
N MET A 143 4.71 -11.47 -6.26
CA MET A 143 4.98 -11.10 -4.87
C MET A 143 4.62 -12.21 -3.89
N LYS A 144 3.47 -12.87 -4.07
CA LYS A 144 3.09 -14.02 -3.26
C LYS A 144 4.08 -15.16 -3.39
N SER A 145 4.44 -15.53 -4.63
CA SER A 145 5.38 -16.60 -4.92
C SER A 145 6.78 -16.30 -4.38
N GLU A 146 7.28 -15.06 -4.52
CA GLU A 146 8.60 -14.67 -4.01
C GLU A 146 8.65 -14.73 -2.48
N ILE A 147 7.63 -14.24 -1.78
CA ILE A 147 7.56 -14.31 -0.32
C ILE A 147 7.49 -15.77 0.14
N GLN A 148 6.70 -16.62 -0.50
CA GLN A 148 6.64 -18.06 -0.19
C GLN A 148 8.00 -18.73 -0.43
N SER A 149 8.66 -18.42 -1.54
CA SER A 149 10.00 -18.94 -1.85
C SER A 149 11.05 -18.51 -0.81
N LEU A 150 11.01 -17.25 -0.37
CA LEU A 150 11.92 -16.76 0.68
C LEU A 150 11.67 -17.44 2.03
N ILE A 151 10.40 -17.66 2.40
CA ILE A 151 10.03 -18.33 3.65
C ILE A 151 10.43 -19.81 3.63
N LYS A 152 10.25 -20.51 2.52
CA LYS A 152 10.62 -21.93 2.38
C LYS A 152 12.11 -22.20 2.60
N LYS A 153 12.98 -21.20 2.45
CA LYS A 153 14.43 -21.33 2.70
C LYS A 153 14.79 -21.47 4.18
N PHE A 154 13.89 -21.18 5.09
CA PHE A 154 14.15 -21.33 6.53
C PHE A 154 13.79 -22.73 7.00
N LYS A 155 14.71 -23.39 7.71
CA LYS A 155 14.52 -24.75 8.24
C LYS A 155 13.31 -24.86 9.17
N LYS A 156 13.04 -23.82 9.97
CA LYS A 156 11.93 -23.76 10.91
C LYS A 156 11.09 -22.50 10.66
N ASN A 157 9.80 -22.70 10.45
CA ASN A 157 8.85 -21.61 10.23
C ASN A 157 7.75 -21.66 11.28
N ASN A 158 7.61 -20.59 12.05
CA ASN A 158 6.54 -20.39 13.02
C ASN A 158 5.52 -19.40 12.45
N ILE A 159 4.70 -19.86 11.50
CA ILE A 159 3.65 -19.06 10.84
C ILE A 159 2.30 -19.70 11.17
N TYR A 160 1.46 -18.92 11.83
CA TYR A 160 0.14 -19.32 12.29
C TYR A 160 -0.91 -18.66 11.39
N LEU A 161 -1.45 -19.42 10.45
CA LEU A 161 -2.55 -19.01 9.58
C LEU A 161 -3.91 -19.37 10.22
N ASN A 162 -4.98 -18.65 9.83
CA ASN A 162 -6.30 -18.75 10.46
C ASN A 162 -6.23 -18.51 11.98
N GLU A 163 -5.27 -17.71 12.43
CA GLU A 163 -5.07 -17.43 13.84
C GLU A 163 -5.10 -15.91 14.08
N GLU A 164 -6.22 -15.46 14.63
CA GLU A 164 -6.50 -14.05 14.87
C GLU A 164 -6.17 -13.67 16.31
N ILE A 165 -5.28 -12.72 16.50
CA ILE A 165 -5.05 -12.10 17.81
C ILE A 165 -6.29 -11.24 18.15
N LYS A 166 -6.97 -11.61 19.22
CA LYS A 166 -8.18 -10.91 19.73
C LYS A 166 -7.86 -9.90 20.80
N ILE A 167 -6.95 -10.24 21.69
CA ILE A 167 -6.61 -9.44 22.87
C ILE A 167 -5.10 -9.49 23.09
N ILE A 168 -4.54 -8.35 23.46
CA ILE A 168 -3.15 -8.23 23.92
C ILE A 168 -3.18 -7.54 25.28
N ASN A 169 -2.65 -8.25 26.28
CA ASN A 169 -2.44 -7.69 27.62
C ASN A 169 -0.93 -7.53 27.87
N LYS A 170 -0.57 -6.47 28.60
CA LYS A 170 0.78 -6.25 29.10
C LYS A 170 0.87 -6.75 30.54
N GLU A 171 1.66 -7.79 30.73
CA GLU A 171 2.06 -8.34 32.02
C GLU A 171 3.61 -8.28 32.09
N LYS A 172 4.26 -9.20 32.81
CA LYS A 172 5.73 -9.39 32.74
C LYS A 172 6.19 -9.61 31.29
N LYS A 173 5.40 -10.40 30.53
CA LYS A 173 5.49 -10.53 29.07
C LYS A 173 4.19 -10.07 28.43
N TYR A 174 4.16 -9.96 27.09
CA TYR A 174 2.92 -9.75 26.35
C TYR A 174 2.15 -11.06 26.24
N LYS A 175 0.95 -11.09 26.80
CA LYS A 175 -0.01 -12.18 26.69
C LYS A 175 -0.90 -11.92 25.47
N LEU A 176 -0.78 -12.76 24.45
CA LEU A 176 -1.55 -12.71 23.21
C LEU A 176 -2.62 -13.79 23.26
N ILE A 177 -3.88 -13.39 23.26
CA ILE A 177 -5.03 -14.30 23.23
C ILE A 177 -5.55 -14.33 21.80
N THR A 178 -5.52 -15.52 21.19
CA THR A 178 -6.02 -15.77 19.84
C THR A 178 -7.40 -16.43 19.89
N ASN A 179 -7.94 -16.78 18.71
CA ASN A 179 -9.11 -17.64 18.59
C ASN A 179 -8.82 -19.12 18.85
N ARG A 180 -7.56 -19.52 19.10
CA ARG A 180 -7.14 -20.91 19.28
C ARG A 180 -6.39 -21.15 20.58
N ALA A 181 -5.50 -20.24 20.98
CA ALA A 181 -4.60 -20.44 22.11
C ALA A 181 -4.17 -19.11 22.76
N THR A 182 -3.45 -19.21 23.86
CA THR A 182 -2.78 -18.11 24.53
C THR A 182 -1.27 -18.27 24.44
N TYR A 183 -0.58 -17.19 24.09
CA TYR A 183 0.87 -17.16 23.90
C TYR A 183 1.52 -16.03 24.71
N TYR A 184 2.80 -16.20 25.04
CA TYR A 184 3.58 -15.22 25.79
C TYR A 184 4.84 -14.83 25.01
N TYR A 185 5.02 -13.53 24.75
CA TYR A 185 6.14 -12.98 24.01
C TYR A 185 6.80 -11.82 24.73
N ASP A 186 8.12 -11.67 24.53
CA ASP A 186 8.92 -10.58 25.11
C ASP A 186 8.80 -9.29 24.25
N ILE A 187 8.63 -9.47 22.93
CA ILE A 187 8.51 -8.39 21.95
C ILE A 187 7.30 -8.65 21.06
N VAL A 188 6.53 -7.61 20.80
CA VAL A 188 5.40 -7.62 19.85
C VAL A 188 5.63 -6.61 18.74
N ILE A 189 5.44 -7.04 17.50
CA ILE A 189 5.48 -6.21 16.30
C ILE A 189 4.10 -6.25 15.65
N ASP A 190 3.35 -5.18 15.80
CA ASP A 190 2.01 -5.06 15.22
C ASP A 190 2.08 -4.45 13.81
N ALA A 191 1.95 -5.29 12.79
CA ALA A 191 1.86 -4.95 11.37
C ALA A 191 0.47 -5.25 10.79
N SER A 192 -0.56 -5.29 11.65
CA SER A 192 -1.94 -5.66 11.31
C SER A 192 -2.73 -4.59 10.53
N TYR A 193 -2.12 -3.45 10.23
CA TYR A 193 -2.65 -2.35 9.39
C TYR A 193 -3.94 -1.75 9.93
N ASP A 194 -5.08 -2.16 9.37
CA ASP A 194 -6.42 -1.68 9.78
C ASP A 194 -6.84 -2.21 11.17
N GLY A 195 -6.29 -3.35 11.59
CA GLY A 195 -6.52 -3.95 12.92
C GLY A 195 -5.70 -3.33 14.06
N SER A 196 -4.64 -2.61 13.76
CA SER A 196 -3.63 -2.22 14.76
C SER A 196 -4.18 -1.41 15.94
N ASN A 197 -5.11 -0.49 15.70
CA ASN A 197 -5.71 0.29 16.79
C ASN A 197 -6.64 -0.54 17.70
N SER A 198 -7.27 -1.58 17.16
CA SER A 198 -8.12 -2.47 17.96
C SER A 198 -7.29 -3.29 18.94
N LEU A 199 -6.07 -3.69 18.57
CA LEU A 199 -5.19 -4.51 19.40
C LEU A 199 -4.60 -3.74 20.58
N ILE A 200 -4.30 -2.45 20.41
CA ILE A 200 -3.66 -1.63 21.47
C ILE A 200 -4.62 -1.04 22.51
N LYS A 201 -5.93 -1.19 22.32
CA LYS A 201 -6.95 -0.53 23.15
C LYS A 201 -6.86 -0.83 24.67
N LYS A 202 -6.28 -1.99 25.03
CA LYS A 202 -6.02 -2.38 26.43
C LYS A 202 -4.67 -1.91 26.96
N ILE A 203 -3.81 -1.35 26.11
CA ILE A 203 -2.46 -0.90 26.45
C ILE A 203 -2.44 0.62 26.55
N ILE A 204 -3.00 1.29 25.54
CA ILE A 204 -3.12 2.75 25.46
C ILE A 204 -4.42 3.16 24.77
N LYS A 205 -4.82 4.42 24.93
CA LYS A 205 -5.93 5.02 24.16
C LYS A 205 -5.54 5.13 22.68
N PRO A 206 -6.28 4.47 21.76
CA PRO A 206 -5.96 4.52 20.33
C PRO A 206 -6.06 5.92 19.73
N ILE A 207 -5.12 6.25 18.83
CA ILE A 207 -5.12 7.52 18.10
C ILE A 207 -6.19 7.48 17.00
N LYS A 208 -6.99 8.54 16.86
CA LYS A 208 -7.94 8.66 15.75
C LYS A 208 -7.22 8.62 14.41
N ARG A 209 -7.75 7.82 13.50
CA ARG A 209 -7.28 7.68 12.10
C ARG A 209 -8.44 7.82 11.15
N LYS A 210 -8.15 8.24 9.93
CA LYS A 210 -9.13 8.20 8.85
C LYS A 210 -9.09 6.80 8.22
N TYR A 211 -10.18 6.07 8.38
CA TYR A 211 -10.39 4.78 7.76
C TYR A 211 -11.25 4.93 6.52
N GLN A 212 -10.93 4.18 5.49
CA GLN A 212 -11.69 4.14 4.25
C GLN A 212 -11.83 2.69 3.80
N LEU A 213 -13.01 2.35 3.26
CA LEU A 213 -13.20 1.19 2.40
C LEU A 213 -13.09 1.68 0.97
N VAL A 214 -12.15 1.15 0.20
CA VAL A 214 -11.90 1.57 -1.18
C VAL A 214 -12.12 0.42 -2.16
N VAL A 215 -12.57 0.77 -3.38
CA VAL A 215 -12.71 -0.15 -4.50
C VAL A 215 -11.79 0.23 -5.65
N ILE A 216 -11.18 -0.77 -6.28
CA ILE A 216 -10.40 -0.66 -7.50
C ILE A 216 -11.05 -1.56 -8.54
N PHE A 217 -11.24 -1.07 -9.75
CA PHE A 217 -11.82 -1.85 -10.84
C PHE A 217 -10.74 -2.31 -11.82
N GLU A 218 -10.94 -3.51 -12.37
CA GLU A 218 -10.05 -4.10 -13.35
C GLU A 218 -10.62 -3.96 -14.76
N PHE A 219 -9.79 -3.49 -15.69
CA PHE A 219 -10.14 -3.26 -17.09
C PHE A 219 -9.13 -3.89 -18.03
N LYS A 220 -9.57 -4.27 -19.24
CA LYS A 220 -8.71 -4.47 -20.40
C LYS A 220 -8.60 -3.18 -21.18
N LEU A 221 -7.40 -2.84 -21.65
CA LEU A 221 -7.16 -1.75 -22.57
C LEU A 221 -7.01 -2.35 -23.97
N LYS A 222 -7.91 -1.96 -24.92
CA LYS A 222 -8.00 -2.63 -26.24
C LYS A 222 -6.95 -2.14 -27.23
N ASN A 223 -6.63 -0.86 -27.25
CA ASN A 223 -5.79 -0.22 -28.25
C ASN A 223 -4.35 0.05 -27.78
N PHE A 224 -3.96 -0.47 -26.60
CA PHE A 224 -2.59 -0.38 -26.08
C PHE A 224 -2.24 -1.64 -25.30
N LYS A 225 -0.96 -2.06 -25.36
CA LYS A 225 -0.50 -3.25 -24.63
C LYS A 225 -0.41 -2.98 -23.11
N LYS A 226 0.37 -1.98 -22.71
CA LYS A 226 0.55 -1.61 -21.29
C LYS A 226 0.75 -0.10 -21.19
N LEU A 227 -0.06 0.55 -20.36
CA LEU A 227 -0.05 1.99 -20.18
C LEU A 227 -0.29 2.34 -18.72
N GLY A 228 0.60 3.13 -18.12
CA GLY A 228 0.43 3.71 -16.81
C GLY A 228 0.08 5.19 -16.91
N LEU A 229 -0.99 5.61 -16.26
CA LEU A 229 -1.42 6.99 -16.17
C LEU A 229 -1.67 7.36 -14.70
N ALA A 230 -1.10 8.46 -14.26
CA ALA A 230 -1.46 9.11 -13.00
C ALA A 230 -1.84 10.56 -13.29
N LEU A 231 -3.09 10.90 -13.13
CA LEU A 231 -3.54 12.28 -13.28
C LEU A 231 -3.38 12.99 -11.93
N MET A 232 -2.63 14.08 -11.93
CA MET A 232 -2.17 14.83 -10.76
C MET A 232 -2.74 16.26 -10.76
N ASP A 233 -2.78 16.94 -9.73
CA ASP A 233 -2.84 16.68 -8.27
C ASP A 233 -4.21 17.12 -7.78
N GLY A 234 -5.03 16.17 -7.31
CA GLY A 234 -6.41 16.47 -6.94
C GLY A 234 -7.32 15.26 -6.86
N LYS A 235 -8.62 15.47 -7.09
CA LYS A 235 -9.63 14.40 -7.06
C LYS A 235 -9.70 13.67 -8.40
N TYR A 236 -8.56 13.12 -8.84
CA TYR A 236 -8.41 12.43 -10.12
C TYR A 236 -8.17 10.92 -9.94
N PHE A 237 -7.68 10.27 -10.98
CA PHE A 237 -7.50 8.83 -11.02
C PHE A 237 -6.08 8.42 -11.37
N SER A 238 -5.78 7.17 -11.06
CA SER A 238 -4.62 6.45 -11.58
C SER A 238 -5.08 5.18 -12.30
N PHE A 239 -4.48 4.92 -13.44
CA PHE A 239 -4.72 3.75 -14.29
C PHE A 239 -3.38 3.07 -14.53
N LEU A 240 -3.21 1.82 -14.08
CA LEU A 240 -1.92 1.12 -14.11
C LEU A 240 -2.08 -0.31 -14.60
N PRO A 241 -1.11 -0.88 -15.31
CA PRO A 241 -1.12 -2.30 -15.61
C PRO A 241 -1.23 -3.14 -14.34
N LYS A 242 -1.94 -4.25 -14.40
CA LYS A 242 -2.00 -5.24 -13.32
C LYS A 242 -0.92 -6.29 -13.53
N GLY A 243 0.29 -6.01 -13.04
CA GLY A 243 1.40 -6.93 -13.18
C GLY A 243 1.76 -7.19 -14.66
N ASN A 244 2.06 -8.44 -15.00
CA ASN A 244 2.39 -8.87 -16.35
C ASN A 244 1.18 -9.08 -17.26
N TYR A 245 -0.03 -9.00 -16.74
CA TYR A 245 -1.26 -9.21 -17.50
C TYR A 245 -1.62 -8.00 -18.37
N ASN A 246 -2.45 -8.21 -19.40
CA ASN A 246 -2.99 -7.13 -20.22
C ASN A 246 -4.12 -6.33 -19.54
N ASN A 247 -4.40 -6.66 -18.28
CA ASN A 247 -5.40 -5.96 -17.48
C ASN A 247 -4.77 -4.75 -16.80
N HIS A 248 -5.61 -3.79 -16.48
CA HIS A 248 -5.24 -2.55 -15.78
C HIS A 248 -6.12 -2.36 -14.56
N LEU A 249 -5.58 -1.69 -13.57
CA LEU A 249 -6.28 -1.28 -12.35
C LEU A 249 -6.62 0.21 -12.46
N LEU A 250 -7.87 0.56 -12.26
CA LEU A 250 -8.35 1.95 -12.24
C LEU A 250 -8.86 2.30 -10.84
N TYR A 251 -8.26 3.29 -10.25
CA TYR A 251 -8.61 3.87 -8.95
C TYR A 251 -8.82 5.37 -9.09
N HIS A 252 -9.86 5.91 -8.47
CA HIS A 252 -10.16 7.34 -8.43
C HIS A 252 -10.14 7.85 -7.00
N VAL A 253 -9.42 8.95 -6.73
CA VAL A 253 -9.22 9.49 -5.38
C VAL A 253 -10.55 9.78 -4.67
N LYS A 254 -11.56 10.29 -5.38
CA LYS A 254 -12.90 10.58 -4.83
C LYS A 254 -13.83 9.38 -4.93
N TYR A 255 -14.02 8.86 -6.14
CA TYR A 255 -15.11 7.92 -6.43
C TYR A 255 -14.82 6.48 -6.03
N SER A 256 -13.55 6.10 -5.81
CA SER A 256 -13.20 4.78 -5.27
C SER A 256 -13.44 4.64 -3.76
N VAL A 257 -13.70 5.73 -3.05
CA VAL A 257 -13.99 5.69 -1.60
C VAL A 257 -15.46 5.32 -1.40
N ILE A 258 -15.72 4.10 -0.95
CA ILE A 258 -17.07 3.57 -0.69
C ILE A 258 -17.59 4.03 0.67
N LYS A 259 -16.72 3.99 1.69
CA LYS A 259 -16.98 4.48 3.05
C LYS A 259 -15.76 5.20 3.59
N GLU A 260 -16.00 6.22 4.41
CA GLU A 260 -14.96 6.95 5.14
C GLU A 260 -15.44 7.31 6.54
N LYS A 261 -14.55 7.16 7.55
CA LYS A 261 -14.81 7.59 8.92
C LYS A 261 -13.49 7.91 9.63
N ILE A 262 -13.50 8.98 10.44
CA ILE A 262 -12.42 9.27 11.40
C ILE A 262 -12.84 8.69 12.74
N CYS A 263 -12.13 7.66 13.20
CA CYS A 263 -12.46 6.94 14.44
C CYS A 263 -11.23 6.23 15.00
N ASN A 264 -11.39 5.59 16.16
CA ASN A 264 -10.30 4.93 16.86
C ASN A 264 -10.00 3.51 16.33
N GLN A 265 -10.94 2.89 15.59
CA GLN A 265 -10.75 1.54 15.03
C GLN A 265 -11.49 1.41 13.70
N PHE A 266 -11.05 0.49 12.86
CA PHE A 266 -11.72 0.17 11.61
C PHE A 266 -13.12 -0.41 11.89
N PRO A 267 -14.20 0.11 11.27
CA PRO A 267 -15.54 -0.43 11.47
C PRO A 267 -15.65 -1.85 10.90
N SER A 268 -15.86 -2.85 11.78
CA SER A 268 -15.86 -4.27 11.39
C SER A 268 -16.94 -4.64 10.38
N ASN A 269 -18.08 -3.96 10.42
CA ASN A 269 -19.17 -4.18 9.46
C ASN A 269 -18.77 -3.82 8.00
N TRP A 270 -17.70 -3.04 7.79
CA TRP A 270 -17.22 -2.72 6.44
C TRP A 270 -16.60 -3.92 5.71
N TYR A 271 -16.26 -4.99 6.42
CA TYR A 271 -15.82 -6.25 5.78
C TYR A 271 -16.98 -7.03 5.13
N LYS A 272 -18.25 -6.71 5.44
CA LYS A 272 -19.43 -7.29 4.80
C LYS A 272 -19.68 -6.56 3.46
N HIS A 273 -18.86 -6.87 2.45
CA HIS A 273 -18.79 -6.11 1.19
C HIS A 273 -20.09 -6.10 0.39
N ASN A 274 -20.90 -7.16 0.47
CA ASN A 274 -22.15 -7.31 -0.30
C ASN A 274 -23.17 -6.18 -0.03
N GLN A 275 -23.17 -5.61 1.18
CA GLN A 275 -24.04 -4.47 1.53
C GLN A 275 -23.75 -3.19 0.73
N TYR A 276 -22.63 -3.13 0.00
CA TYR A 276 -22.20 -1.94 -0.74
C TYR A 276 -22.32 -2.06 -2.26
N GLU A 277 -22.98 -3.11 -2.79
CA GLU A 277 -23.05 -3.36 -4.24
C GLU A 277 -23.65 -2.19 -5.02
N THR A 278 -24.73 -1.56 -4.54
CA THR A 278 -25.33 -0.37 -5.17
C THR A 278 -24.35 0.81 -5.20
N THR A 279 -23.66 1.08 -4.08
CA THR A 279 -22.64 2.13 -4.01
C THR A 279 -21.48 1.85 -4.94
N ILE A 280 -21.05 0.59 -5.04
CA ILE A 280 -19.96 0.14 -5.93
C ILE A 280 -20.36 0.29 -7.40
N LYS A 281 -21.61 -0.06 -7.76
CA LYS A 281 -22.14 0.15 -9.13
C LYS A 281 -22.16 1.64 -9.51
N LYS A 282 -22.61 2.52 -8.61
CA LYS A 282 -22.57 3.98 -8.79
C LYS A 282 -21.13 4.49 -8.93
N SER A 283 -20.24 4.07 -8.04
CA SER A 283 -18.80 4.39 -8.09
C SER A 283 -18.19 4.03 -9.44
N LYS A 284 -18.43 2.82 -9.92
CA LYS A 284 -17.97 2.33 -11.23
C LYS A 284 -18.38 3.26 -12.38
N LYS A 285 -19.67 3.62 -12.46
CA LYS A 285 -20.19 4.53 -13.49
C LYS A 285 -19.49 5.90 -13.45
N LEU A 286 -19.32 6.49 -12.27
CA LEU A 286 -18.68 7.78 -12.09
C LEU A 286 -17.20 7.74 -12.49
N ILE A 287 -16.46 6.69 -12.12
CA ILE A 287 -15.05 6.51 -12.45
C ILE A 287 -14.85 6.36 -13.96
N ILE A 288 -15.68 5.55 -14.63
CA ILE A 288 -15.60 5.36 -16.09
C ILE A 288 -15.91 6.69 -16.82
N ASN A 289 -16.95 7.39 -16.39
CA ASN A 289 -17.31 8.66 -16.99
C ASN A 289 -16.22 9.71 -16.85
N ASP A 290 -15.60 9.78 -15.65
CA ASP A 290 -14.51 10.74 -15.42
C ASP A 290 -13.26 10.35 -16.22
N PHE A 291 -12.90 9.07 -16.29
CA PHE A 291 -11.80 8.59 -17.12
C PHE A 291 -11.98 8.95 -18.59
N LYS A 292 -13.17 8.72 -19.16
CA LYS A 292 -13.50 9.05 -20.56
C LYS A 292 -13.46 10.56 -20.85
N LYS A 293 -13.77 11.42 -19.88
CA LYS A 293 -13.64 12.88 -20.03
C LYS A 293 -12.20 13.35 -20.29
N TYR A 294 -11.22 12.62 -19.72
CA TYR A 294 -9.80 12.93 -19.91
C TYR A 294 -9.18 12.16 -21.08
N PHE A 295 -9.64 10.96 -21.35
CA PHE A 295 -9.06 10.05 -22.34
C PHE A 295 -10.14 9.39 -23.21
N PRO A 296 -10.83 10.14 -24.07
CA PRO A 296 -11.90 9.60 -24.91
C PRO A 296 -11.40 8.54 -25.88
N ASP A 297 -10.15 8.64 -26.34
CA ASP A 297 -9.54 7.72 -27.32
C ASP A 297 -9.11 6.38 -26.70
N LEU A 298 -9.03 6.26 -25.36
CA LEU A 298 -8.64 5.03 -24.71
C LEU A 298 -9.85 4.09 -24.54
N LYS A 299 -9.84 3.01 -25.30
CA LYS A 299 -10.93 2.01 -25.28
C LYS A 299 -10.72 1.02 -24.13
N ILE A 300 -11.36 1.28 -22.99
CA ILE A 300 -11.34 0.40 -21.81
C ILE A 300 -12.57 -0.51 -21.77
N GLN A 301 -12.38 -1.77 -21.43
CA GLN A 301 -13.44 -2.78 -21.24
C GLN A 301 -13.33 -3.37 -19.84
N LEU A 302 -14.46 -3.45 -19.13
CA LEU A 302 -14.55 -4.10 -17.83
C LEU A 302 -14.24 -5.59 -17.92
N THR A 303 -13.49 -6.10 -16.94
CA THR A 303 -13.26 -7.55 -16.77
C THR A 303 -14.27 -8.21 -15.82
N GLY A 304 -15.17 -7.43 -15.22
CA GLY A 304 -16.05 -7.88 -14.14
C GLY A 304 -15.39 -7.92 -12.76
N LYS A 305 -14.05 -7.90 -12.69
CA LYS A 305 -13.32 -8.00 -11.42
C LYS A 305 -13.23 -6.65 -10.71
N LYS A 306 -13.38 -6.69 -9.39
CA LYS A 306 -13.22 -5.56 -8.47
C LYS A 306 -12.42 -5.99 -7.24
N HIS A 307 -11.66 -5.08 -6.68
CA HIS A 307 -10.82 -5.32 -5.50
C HIS A 307 -11.18 -4.31 -4.41
N LEU A 308 -11.66 -4.81 -3.29
CA LEU A 308 -11.99 -3.99 -2.12
C LEU A 308 -10.92 -4.17 -1.05
N SER A 309 -10.53 -3.09 -0.41
CA SER A 309 -9.62 -3.15 0.72
C SER A 309 -9.79 -1.99 1.68
N PRO A 310 -9.43 -2.17 2.97
CA PRO A 310 -9.26 -1.06 3.87
C PRO A 310 -8.11 -0.17 3.43
N ARG A 311 -8.24 1.14 3.68
CA ARG A 311 -7.17 2.12 3.59
C ARG A 311 -7.12 2.91 4.88
N VAL A 312 -5.95 2.98 5.50
CA VAL A 312 -5.71 3.71 6.75
C VAL A 312 -4.84 4.91 6.46
N ILE A 313 -5.30 6.08 6.88
CA ILE A 313 -4.65 7.37 6.62
C ILE A 313 -4.52 8.12 7.95
N PRO A 314 -3.43 8.85 8.19
CA PRO A 314 -3.40 9.79 9.31
C PRO A 314 -4.55 10.79 9.20
N SER A 315 -5.15 11.18 10.32
CA SER A 315 -6.07 12.32 10.33
C SER A 315 -5.30 13.61 9.98
N ASN A 316 -5.99 14.61 9.40
CA ASN A 316 -5.44 15.96 9.16
C ASN A 316 -4.25 16.04 8.17
N VAL A 317 -4.28 15.28 7.08
CA VAL A 317 -3.24 15.32 6.04
C VAL A 317 -3.71 15.90 4.70
N GLU A 318 -4.89 16.50 4.63
CA GLU A 318 -5.52 16.98 3.38
C GLU A 318 -4.68 18.04 2.65
N LYS A 319 -3.98 18.92 3.41
CA LYS A 319 -3.13 19.98 2.85
C LYS A 319 -1.86 19.42 2.18
N THR A 320 -1.22 18.42 2.79
CA THR A 320 0.08 17.91 2.36
C THR A 320 0.01 16.58 1.63
N ASP A 321 -1.06 15.81 1.81
CA ASP A 321 -1.20 14.40 1.41
C ASP A 321 -0.06 13.50 1.95
N ARG A 322 0.44 13.80 3.15
CA ARG A 322 1.54 13.06 3.77
C ARG A 322 1.23 11.58 3.96
N ARG A 323 2.15 10.71 3.52
CA ARG A 323 2.01 9.25 3.56
C ARG A 323 3.30 8.57 4.08
N VAL A 324 3.78 9.02 5.21
CA VAL A 324 5.01 8.48 5.82
C VAL A 324 4.67 7.23 6.64
N SER A 325 5.37 6.13 6.40
CA SER A 325 5.34 4.95 7.28
C SER A 325 6.20 5.18 8.51
N LYS A 326 5.76 4.66 9.65
CA LYS A 326 6.40 4.88 10.95
C LYS A 326 6.42 3.62 11.79
N ILE A 327 7.42 3.51 12.66
CA ILE A 327 7.46 2.56 13.78
C ILE A 327 7.20 3.37 15.05
N ASN A 328 6.09 3.09 15.71
CA ASN A 328 5.74 3.70 17.00
C ASN A 328 5.96 2.66 18.09
N GLU A 329 6.79 2.95 19.07
CA GLU A 329 6.89 2.15 20.28
C GLU A 329 5.75 2.56 21.21
N ILE A 330 4.72 1.73 21.28
CA ILE A 330 3.48 1.99 22.01
C ILE A 330 3.66 1.77 23.51
N SER A 331 4.48 0.79 23.85
CA SER A 331 4.90 0.42 25.19
C SER A 331 6.25 -0.28 25.06
N LYS A 332 7.03 -0.41 26.13
CA LYS A 332 8.33 -1.10 26.11
C LYS A 332 8.26 -2.42 25.36
N ASN A 333 9.02 -2.55 24.27
CA ASN A 333 9.04 -3.74 23.38
C ASN A 333 7.74 -4.01 22.60
N TYR A 334 6.82 -3.06 22.50
CA TYR A 334 5.66 -3.15 21.62
C TYR A 334 5.79 -2.14 20.48
N PHE A 335 6.02 -2.62 19.29
CA PHE A 335 6.23 -1.79 18.08
C PHE A 335 5.02 -1.86 17.16
N GLN A 336 4.30 -0.77 17.01
CA GLN A 336 3.23 -0.64 16.02
C GLN A 336 3.79 -0.07 14.72
N VAL A 337 3.59 -0.79 13.61
CA VAL A 337 3.97 -0.34 12.27
C VAL A 337 2.81 0.38 11.61
N PHE A 338 2.92 1.70 11.46
CA PHE A 338 2.00 2.45 10.62
C PHE A 338 2.44 2.34 9.15
N SER A 339 1.70 1.54 8.38
CA SER A 339 2.02 1.19 6.98
C SER A 339 1.36 2.18 6.02
N ALA A 340 2.11 3.03 5.35
CA ALA A 340 1.56 4.00 4.39
C ALA A 340 1.67 3.54 2.93
N LYS A 341 2.79 2.93 2.54
CA LYS A 341 3.09 2.51 1.17
C LYS A 341 3.81 1.16 1.15
N ILE A 342 3.54 0.36 0.13
CA ILE A 342 4.12 -0.98 -0.08
C ILE A 342 5.65 -0.93 -0.14
N ASP A 343 6.19 0.01 -0.88
CA ASP A 343 7.62 0.21 -1.08
C ASP A 343 8.38 0.54 0.22
N HIS A 344 7.69 1.02 1.26
CA HIS A 344 8.31 1.27 2.56
C HIS A 344 8.54 0.00 3.39
N SER A 345 8.00 -1.16 3.00
CA SER A 345 8.00 -2.37 3.84
C SER A 345 9.39 -2.85 4.21
N VAL A 346 10.34 -2.84 3.26
CA VAL A 346 11.71 -3.32 3.50
C VAL A 346 12.49 -2.30 4.34
N ASP A 347 12.40 -1.00 4.02
CA ASP A 347 13.05 0.07 4.79
C ASP A 347 12.60 0.07 6.26
N ILE A 348 11.29 -0.03 6.51
CA ILE A 348 10.72 -0.14 7.86
C ILE A 348 11.18 -1.43 8.55
N GLY A 349 11.20 -2.55 7.84
CA GLY A 349 11.70 -3.82 8.39
C GLY A 349 13.18 -3.76 8.80
N LEU A 350 14.02 -3.10 8.00
CA LEU A 350 15.43 -2.88 8.33
C LEU A 350 15.61 -1.94 9.54
N GLN A 351 14.82 -0.87 9.64
CA GLN A 351 14.84 0.00 10.81
C GLN A 351 14.42 -0.74 12.08
N LEU A 352 13.38 -1.59 11.99
CA LEU A 352 12.91 -2.40 13.11
C LEU A 352 13.96 -3.43 13.53
N LEU A 353 14.58 -4.10 12.57
CA LEU A 353 15.69 -5.04 12.83
C LEU A 353 16.83 -4.37 13.62
N LYS A 354 17.20 -3.13 13.26
CA LYS A 354 18.21 -2.38 14.01
C LYS A 354 17.78 -2.08 15.45
N LYS A 355 16.50 -1.77 15.68
CA LYS A 355 15.97 -1.54 17.03
C LYS A 355 15.97 -2.83 17.86
N ILE A 356 15.52 -3.95 17.29
CA ILE A 356 15.46 -5.25 17.99
C ILE A 356 16.84 -5.75 18.40
N LYS A 357 17.87 -5.53 17.58
CA LYS A 357 19.25 -5.92 17.92
C LYS A 357 19.85 -5.16 19.11
N LYS A 358 19.26 -4.02 19.48
CA LYS A 358 19.69 -3.21 20.64
C LYS A 358 18.96 -3.58 21.93
N ILE A 359 17.94 -4.40 21.86
CA ILE A 359 17.12 -4.88 22.97
C ILE A 359 17.63 -6.27 23.43
#